data_048034f8bf5bfefe1b5ffd5a7271731e
#
_entry.id   048034f8bf5bfefe1b5ffd5a7271731e
#
_cell.length_a   1.000
_cell.length_b   1.000
_cell.length_c   1.000
_cell.angle_alpha   90.00
_cell.angle_beta   90.00
_cell.angle_gamma   90.00
#
_symmetry.space_group_name_H-M   'P 1'
#
loop_
_entity.id
_entity.type
_entity.pdbx_description
1 polymer ?
#
loop_
_entity_poly.entity_id
_entity_poly.type
_entity_poly.pdbx_seq_one_letter_code
_entity_poly.pdbx_strand_id
1 'polypeptide(L)'
;MGTVGTILYYIHWNPSVGIGPFRWYGLCWLIGFAVAYLLVQRLYREQKIKEELFEPLFLYCFLGILIGARLGHCIFYEPDYFLTSGKGIVEMFLPIRFLADGGWKFIGYEGLASHGGTLGLIIALWLYVRKTKLGIWTVLDNIAIATGSMACFIRLGNLMNSEIIGKVTDMPWAFIFERVDMMPRHPGQLYEAIAYAILFFLMWWLHKRKPEKIGTGWYFGFCLTYIFTFRFFIEYTKEIQEAFEASLPLDMGQILSIPFILLGVACMFRKGQRR
;
A
#
# COMPACT_ATOMS: atom_id res chain seq x y z
N MET A 1 24.25 23.82 -30.94
CA MET A 1 23.88 23.16 -29.67
C MET A 1 23.20 21.87 -30.06
N GLY A 2 23.89 20.74 -29.92
CA GLY A 2 23.34 19.45 -30.28
C GLY A 2 22.22 19.08 -29.33
N THR A 3 21.04 18.80 -29.86
CA THR A 3 19.93 18.20 -29.15
C THR A 3 20.39 16.86 -28.62
N VAL A 4 20.63 16.76 -27.31
CA VAL A 4 20.73 15.48 -26.63
C VAL A 4 19.40 14.79 -26.87
N GLY A 5 19.41 13.73 -27.70
CA GLY A 5 18.19 13.02 -28.06
C GLY A 5 17.54 12.52 -26.79
N THR A 6 16.34 12.99 -26.51
CA THR A 6 15.52 12.51 -25.40
C THR A 6 15.25 11.03 -25.65
N ILE A 7 15.75 10.15 -24.78
CA ILE A 7 15.45 8.72 -24.84
C ILE A 7 14.06 8.56 -24.23
N LEU A 8 13.07 8.39 -25.09
CA LEU A 8 11.70 8.13 -24.66
C LEU A 8 11.50 6.61 -24.49
N TYR A 9 11.02 6.22 -23.32
CA TYR A 9 10.67 4.83 -23.02
C TYR A 9 9.19 4.61 -23.29
N TYR A 10 8.87 3.81 -24.29
CA TYR A 10 7.50 3.45 -24.63
C TYR A 10 7.03 2.24 -23.85
N ILE A 11 5.91 2.38 -23.18
CA ILE A 11 5.28 1.30 -22.42
C ILE A 11 4.18 0.65 -23.26
N HIS A 12 4.53 -0.43 -23.94
CA HIS A 12 3.64 -1.20 -24.85
C HIS A 12 3.04 -2.46 -24.22
N TRP A 13 3.50 -2.85 -23.04
CA TRP A 13 3.12 -4.17 -22.52
C TRP A 13 1.65 -4.32 -22.18
N ASN A 14 1.17 -5.52 -22.40
CA ASN A 14 -0.16 -5.90 -22.00
C ASN A 14 -0.19 -6.13 -20.47
N PRO A 15 -1.15 -5.54 -19.72
CA PRO A 15 -1.30 -5.81 -18.29
C PRO A 15 -1.72 -7.25 -17.97
N SER A 16 -2.23 -8.00 -18.96
CA SER A 16 -2.48 -9.43 -18.84
C SER A 16 -1.17 -10.21 -18.93
N VAL A 17 -1.01 -11.24 -18.10
CA VAL A 17 0.13 -12.18 -18.16
C VAL A 17 0.03 -13.08 -19.39
N GLY A 18 -1.12 -13.09 -20.09
CA GLY A 18 -1.38 -13.96 -21.24
C GLY A 18 -1.79 -15.39 -20.87
N ILE A 19 -1.95 -15.69 -19.59
CA ILE A 19 -2.39 -17.00 -19.07
C ILE A 19 -3.65 -16.78 -18.23
N GLY A 20 -4.83 -17.14 -18.77
CA GLY A 20 -6.10 -16.99 -18.07
C GLY A 20 -6.40 -15.54 -17.61
N PRO A 21 -7.09 -15.34 -16.50
CA PRO A 21 -7.48 -14.01 -16.01
C PRO A 21 -6.37 -13.26 -15.26
N PHE A 22 -5.15 -13.78 -15.23
CA PHE A 22 -4.05 -13.23 -14.42
C PHE A 22 -3.51 -11.94 -15.03
N ARG A 23 -3.33 -10.95 -14.17
CA ARG A 23 -2.72 -9.65 -14.48
C ARG A 23 -1.39 -9.48 -13.77
N TRP A 24 -0.46 -8.78 -14.39
CA TRP A 24 0.84 -8.44 -13.79
C TRP A 24 0.71 -7.75 -12.43
N TYR A 25 -0.29 -6.90 -12.28
CA TYR A 25 -0.58 -6.25 -11.01
C TYR A 25 -0.83 -7.28 -9.89
N GLY A 26 -1.71 -8.26 -10.14
CA GLY A 26 -1.98 -9.32 -9.17
C GLY A 26 -0.76 -10.18 -8.87
N LEU A 27 0.07 -10.47 -9.88
CA LEU A 27 1.31 -11.21 -9.70
C LEU A 27 2.32 -10.43 -8.85
N CYS A 28 2.53 -9.14 -9.13
CA CYS A 28 3.37 -8.28 -8.30
C CYS A 28 2.88 -8.23 -6.84
N TRP A 29 1.57 -8.12 -6.65
CA TRP A 29 0.94 -8.16 -5.33
C TRP A 29 1.26 -9.47 -4.61
N LEU A 30 1.09 -10.60 -5.28
CA LEU A 30 1.37 -11.93 -4.72
C LEU A 30 2.85 -12.10 -4.35
N ILE A 31 3.77 -11.67 -5.22
CA ILE A 31 5.21 -11.73 -4.96
C ILE A 31 5.58 -10.84 -3.79
N GLY A 32 5.13 -9.58 -3.78
CA GLY A 32 5.39 -8.63 -2.70
C GLY A 32 4.90 -9.15 -1.35
N PHE A 33 3.72 -9.76 -1.36
CA PHE A 33 3.11 -10.37 -0.22
C PHE A 33 3.89 -11.59 0.30
N ALA A 34 4.29 -12.51 -0.60
CA ALA A 34 5.08 -13.67 -0.23
C ALA A 34 6.44 -13.26 0.36
N VAL A 35 7.10 -12.26 -0.23
CA VAL A 35 8.36 -11.71 0.28
C VAL A 35 8.15 -11.11 1.68
N ALA A 36 7.13 -10.27 1.87
CA ALA A 36 6.84 -9.67 3.17
C ALA A 36 6.50 -10.73 4.23
N TYR A 37 5.73 -11.75 3.88
CA TYR A 37 5.42 -12.88 4.75
C TYR A 37 6.69 -13.60 5.23
N LEU A 38 7.56 -13.99 4.30
CA LEU A 38 8.82 -14.69 4.63
C LEU A 38 9.76 -13.82 5.49
N LEU A 39 9.79 -12.52 5.23
CA LEU A 39 10.58 -11.58 6.01
C LEU A 39 10.06 -11.46 7.46
N VAL A 40 8.76 -11.25 7.64
CA VAL A 40 8.19 -11.16 9.00
C VAL A 40 8.33 -12.49 9.75
N GLN A 41 8.11 -13.62 9.07
CA GLN A 41 8.34 -14.95 9.65
C GLN A 41 9.79 -15.10 10.14
N ARG A 42 10.75 -14.69 9.31
CA ARG A 42 12.17 -14.71 9.69
C ARG A 42 12.46 -13.81 10.89
N LEU A 43 11.90 -12.59 10.93
CA LEU A 43 12.05 -11.67 12.05
C LEU A 43 11.48 -12.25 13.35
N TYR A 44 10.34 -12.91 13.29
CA TYR A 44 9.74 -13.59 14.44
C TYR A 44 10.61 -14.73 14.94
N ARG A 45 11.18 -15.54 14.04
CA ARG A 45 12.14 -16.63 14.39
C ARG A 45 13.41 -16.08 15.02
N GLU A 46 14.00 -15.00 14.49
CA GLU A 46 15.18 -14.33 15.05
C GLU A 46 14.91 -13.82 16.48
N GLN A 47 13.68 -13.39 16.77
CA GLN A 47 13.22 -12.96 18.09
C GLN A 47 12.76 -14.11 19.00
N LYS A 48 12.86 -15.36 18.54
CA LYS A 48 12.37 -16.56 19.24
C LYS A 48 10.88 -16.50 19.61
N ILE A 49 10.09 -15.79 18.83
CA ILE A 49 8.63 -15.80 18.96
C ILE A 49 8.11 -17.10 18.36
N LYS A 50 7.19 -17.76 19.08
CA LYS A 50 6.61 -19.04 18.65
C LYS A 50 5.89 -18.90 17.31
N GLU A 51 6.04 -19.87 16.42
CA GLU A 51 5.43 -19.85 15.09
C GLU A 51 3.89 -19.83 15.14
N GLU A 52 3.31 -20.49 16.13
CA GLU A 52 1.87 -20.47 16.43
C GLU A 52 1.31 -19.03 16.64
N LEU A 53 2.16 -18.09 17.04
CA LEU A 53 1.78 -16.69 17.20
C LEU A 53 1.96 -15.88 15.89
N PHE A 54 2.81 -16.34 14.97
CA PHE A 54 3.03 -15.69 13.68
C PHE A 54 1.91 -16.00 12.69
N GLU A 55 1.52 -17.26 12.54
CA GLU A 55 0.53 -17.69 11.55
C GLU A 55 -0.78 -16.87 11.59
N PRO A 56 -1.39 -16.63 12.77
CA PRO A 56 -2.62 -15.82 12.83
C PRO A 56 -2.44 -14.37 12.39
N LEU A 57 -1.24 -13.76 12.51
CA LEU A 57 -1.00 -12.38 12.13
C LEU A 57 -1.46 -12.10 10.70
N PHE A 58 -1.07 -12.99 9.80
CA PHE A 58 -1.40 -12.92 8.40
C PHE A 58 -2.92 -12.93 8.18
N LEU A 59 -3.61 -13.89 8.78
CA LEU A 59 -5.06 -14.02 8.63
C LEU A 59 -5.78 -12.79 9.20
N TYR A 60 -5.35 -12.29 10.37
CA TYR A 60 -5.91 -11.07 10.95
C TYR A 60 -5.73 -9.86 10.04
N CYS A 61 -4.52 -9.65 9.50
CA CYS A 61 -4.26 -8.53 8.60
C CYS A 61 -5.09 -8.65 7.31
N PHE A 62 -5.09 -9.82 6.69
CA PHE A 62 -5.80 -10.05 5.43
C PHE A 62 -7.32 -9.83 5.59
N LEU A 63 -7.93 -10.49 6.58
CA LEU A 63 -9.37 -10.34 6.84
C LEU A 63 -9.71 -8.92 7.28
N GLY A 64 -8.89 -8.29 8.13
CA GLY A 64 -9.10 -6.94 8.58
C GLY A 64 -9.09 -5.93 7.43
N ILE A 65 -8.10 -6.02 6.55
CA ILE A 65 -8.01 -5.15 5.37
C ILE A 65 -9.20 -5.39 4.42
N LEU A 66 -9.48 -6.64 4.10
CA LEU A 66 -10.54 -6.99 3.14
C LEU A 66 -11.92 -6.55 3.63
N ILE A 67 -12.29 -6.94 4.86
CA ILE A 67 -13.57 -6.59 5.47
C ILE A 67 -13.67 -5.07 5.66
N GLY A 68 -12.63 -4.45 6.19
CA GLY A 68 -12.61 -3.01 6.40
C GLY A 68 -12.73 -2.22 5.10
N ALA A 69 -12.00 -2.61 4.06
CA ALA A 69 -12.05 -1.95 2.75
C ALA A 69 -13.43 -2.10 2.10
N ARG A 70 -14.04 -3.28 2.20
CA ARG A 70 -15.37 -3.54 1.67
C ARG A 70 -16.44 -2.76 2.42
N LEU A 71 -16.46 -2.86 3.75
CA LEU A 71 -17.42 -2.10 4.57
C LEU A 71 -17.25 -0.59 4.39
N GLY A 72 -16.00 -0.10 4.33
CA GLY A 72 -15.73 1.31 4.08
C GLY A 72 -16.29 1.77 2.74
N HIS A 73 -16.15 0.97 1.68
CA HIS A 73 -16.77 1.29 0.39
C HIS A 73 -18.29 1.32 0.48
N CYS A 74 -18.91 0.26 0.97
CA CYS A 74 -20.35 0.13 1.02
C CYS A 74 -21.04 1.21 1.89
N ILE A 75 -20.39 1.62 2.99
CA ILE A 75 -20.98 2.57 3.94
C ILE A 75 -20.76 4.02 3.51
N PHE A 76 -19.58 4.36 2.96
CA PHE A 76 -19.21 5.75 2.69
C PHE A 76 -19.33 6.17 1.23
N TYR A 77 -19.26 5.24 0.27
CA TYR A 77 -19.30 5.58 -1.16
C TYR A 77 -20.62 5.24 -1.82
N GLU A 78 -21.25 4.13 -1.44
CA GLU A 78 -22.53 3.69 -2.02
C GLU A 78 -23.56 3.29 -0.95
N PRO A 79 -23.83 4.12 0.08
CA PRO A 79 -24.75 3.78 1.17
C PRO A 79 -26.18 3.53 0.67
N ASP A 80 -26.63 4.33 -0.30
CA ASP A 80 -27.98 4.22 -0.86
C ASP A 80 -28.21 2.88 -1.58
N TYR A 81 -27.18 2.29 -2.15
CA TYR A 81 -27.27 0.98 -2.76
C TYR A 81 -27.24 -0.15 -1.74
N PHE A 82 -26.26 -0.13 -0.84
CA PHE A 82 -26.00 -1.26 0.04
C PHE A 82 -26.86 -1.27 1.31
N LEU A 83 -27.26 -0.12 1.85
CA LEU A 83 -27.94 -0.05 3.15
C LEU A 83 -29.47 0.05 3.05
N THR A 84 -30.03 0.27 1.86
CA THR A 84 -31.47 0.49 1.70
C THR A 84 -32.28 -0.78 1.41
N SER A 85 -31.62 -1.88 1.04
CA SER A 85 -32.30 -3.13 0.69
C SER A 85 -31.65 -4.36 1.31
N GLY A 86 -32.45 -5.39 1.59
CA GLY A 86 -31.91 -6.67 2.08
C GLY A 86 -30.96 -7.35 1.06
N LYS A 87 -31.18 -7.15 -0.24
CA LYS A 87 -30.26 -7.63 -1.30
C LYS A 87 -28.93 -6.89 -1.23
N GLY A 88 -28.93 -5.57 -1.08
CA GLY A 88 -27.72 -4.77 -0.93
C GLY A 88 -26.90 -5.19 0.29
N ILE A 89 -27.54 -5.45 1.42
CA ILE A 89 -26.85 -5.97 2.63
C ILE A 89 -26.18 -7.31 2.36
N VAL A 90 -26.83 -8.22 1.61
CA VAL A 90 -26.21 -9.52 1.26
C VAL A 90 -25.02 -9.30 0.31
N GLU A 91 -25.12 -8.44 -0.67
CA GLU A 91 -24.04 -8.08 -1.61
C GLU A 91 -22.85 -7.35 -0.93
N MET A 92 -23.08 -6.72 0.23
CA MET A 92 -22.00 -6.14 1.04
C MET A 92 -21.02 -7.20 1.52
N PHE A 93 -21.54 -8.37 1.92
CA PHE A 93 -20.74 -9.47 2.50
C PHE A 93 -20.36 -10.56 1.50
N LEU A 94 -21.13 -10.74 0.42
CA LEU A 94 -20.89 -11.74 -0.60
C LEU A 94 -20.39 -11.10 -1.90
N PRO A 95 -19.44 -11.75 -2.61
CA PRO A 95 -18.89 -11.25 -3.87
C PRO A 95 -19.82 -11.52 -5.06
N ILE A 96 -21.11 -11.25 -4.88
CA ILE A 96 -22.18 -11.47 -5.87
C ILE A 96 -22.96 -10.20 -6.12
N ARG A 97 -23.67 -10.14 -7.25
CA ARG A 97 -24.66 -9.12 -7.57
C ARG A 97 -25.95 -9.79 -7.99
N PHE A 98 -27.08 -9.36 -7.39
CA PHE A 98 -28.41 -9.81 -7.80
C PHE A 98 -28.81 -9.12 -9.11
N LEU A 99 -29.37 -9.90 -10.02
CA LEU A 99 -29.84 -9.44 -11.31
C LEU A 99 -31.34 -9.08 -11.25
N ALA A 100 -31.80 -8.29 -12.21
CA ALA A 100 -33.20 -7.86 -12.30
C ALA A 100 -34.16 -9.03 -12.58
N ASP A 101 -33.68 -10.08 -13.23
CA ASP A 101 -34.41 -11.33 -13.52
C ASP A 101 -34.56 -12.29 -12.34
N GLY A 102 -34.02 -11.90 -11.15
CA GLY A 102 -34.03 -12.72 -9.95
C GLY A 102 -32.82 -13.66 -9.82
N GLY A 103 -31.94 -13.70 -10.83
CA GLY A 103 -30.68 -14.43 -10.80
C GLY A 103 -29.59 -13.70 -9.98
N TRP A 104 -28.40 -14.31 -9.92
CA TRP A 104 -27.22 -13.68 -9.35
C TRP A 104 -25.99 -13.96 -10.20
N LYS A 105 -25.00 -13.08 -10.13
CA LYS A 105 -23.72 -13.20 -10.84
C LYS A 105 -22.57 -13.02 -9.84
N PHE A 106 -21.54 -13.85 -9.96
CA PHE A 106 -20.30 -13.64 -9.23
C PHE A 106 -19.51 -12.48 -9.88
N ILE A 107 -19.23 -11.44 -9.10
CA ILE A 107 -18.50 -10.25 -9.57
C ILE A 107 -17.19 -10.02 -8.83
N GLY A 108 -16.89 -10.84 -7.81
CA GLY A 108 -15.80 -10.56 -6.89
C GLY A 108 -16.14 -9.39 -5.93
N TYR A 109 -15.16 -8.93 -5.18
CA TYR A 109 -15.29 -7.73 -4.35
C TYR A 109 -14.89 -6.49 -5.18
N GLU A 110 -15.84 -5.96 -5.93
CA GLU A 110 -15.72 -4.65 -6.57
C GLU A 110 -15.99 -3.55 -5.53
N GLY A 111 -15.23 -2.46 -5.59
CA GLY A 111 -15.35 -1.36 -4.62
C GLY A 111 -14.70 -1.70 -3.27
N LEU A 112 -13.46 -1.25 -3.13
CA LEU A 112 -12.66 -1.37 -1.91
C LEU A 112 -12.10 0.00 -1.55
N ALA A 113 -12.47 0.51 -0.36
CA ALA A 113 -12.01 1.80 0.14
C ALA A 113 -10.74 1.64 0.96
N SER A 114 -9.66 2.31 0.58
CA SER A 114 -8.37 2.23 1.27
C SER A 114 -8.44 2.72 2.73
N HIS A 115 -9.22 3.74 3.02
CA HIS A 115 -9.44 4.23 4.40
C HIS A 115 -10.12 3.16 5.28
N GLY A 116 -11.12 2.46 4.74
CA GLY A 116 -11.76 1.33 5.41
C GLY A 116 -10.79 0.19 5.66
N GLY A 117 -9.94 -0.13 4.67
CA GLY A 117 -8.90 -1.13 4.81
C GLY A 117 -7.87 -0.80 5.89
N THR A 118 -7.48 0.48 5.99
CA THR A 118 -6.58 0.95 7.04
C THR A 118 -7.19 0.81 8.43
N LEU A 119 -8.45 1.22 8.60
CA LEU A 119 -9.17 1.07 9.87
C LEU A 119 -9.32 -0.40 10.25
N GLY A 120 -9.68 -1.25 9.28
CA GLY A 120 -9.79 -2.69 9.47
C GLY A 120 -8.46 -3.32 9.88
N LEU A 121 -7.34 -2.89 9.30
CA LEU A 121 -6.00 -3.34 9.71
C LEU A 121 -5.67 -2.93 11.16
N ILE A 122 -5.99 -1.69 11.55
CA ILE A 122 -5.77 -1.22 12.93
C ILE A 122 -6.54 -2.08 13.92
N ILE A 123 -7.81 -2.34 13.65
CA ILE A 123 -8.66 -3.20 14.49
C ILE A 123 -8.11 -4.63 14.53
N ALA A 124 -7.72 -5.19 13.39
CA ALA A 124 -7.16 -6.53 13.31
C ALA A 124 -5.86 -6.67 14.11
N LEU A 125 -4.94 -5.71 14.01
CA LEU A 125 -3.71 -5.72 14.79
C LEU A 125 -3.98 -5.56 16.28
N TRP A 126 -4.95 -4.75 16.67
CA TRP A 126 -5.37 -4.62 18.07
C TRP A 126 -5.93 -5.95 18.62
N LEU A 127 -6.81 -6.64 17.87
CA LEU A 127 -7.34 -7.94 18.24
C LEU A 127 -6.24 -9.01 18.31
N TYR A 128 -5.34 -9.03 17.33
CA TYR A 128 -4.20 -9.93 17.27
C TYR A 128 -3.31 -9.80 18.52
N VAL A 129 -2.94 -8.57 18.87
CA VAL A 129 -2.09 -8.28 20.03
C VAL A 129 -2.79 -8.66 21.34
N ARG A 130 -4.09 -8.43 21.45
CA ARG A 130 -4.88 -8.86 22.62
C ARG A 130 -4.92 -10.38 22.78
N LYS A 131 -5.01 -11.10 21.66
CA LYS A 131 -5.03 -12.58 21.66
C LYS A 131 -3.66 -13.17 21.97
N THR A 132 -2.62 -12.68 21.31
CA THR A 132 -1.26 -13.24 21.41
C THR A 132 -0.47 -12.74 22.60
N LYS A 133 -0.89 -11.63 23.21
CA LYS A 133 -0.17 -10.89 24.28
C LYS A 133 1.21 -10.37 23.85
N LEU A 134 1.50 -10.34 22.54
CA LEU A 134 2.70 -9.68 22.02
C LEU A 134 2.61 -8.17 22.19
N GLY A 135 3.74 -7.51 22.36
CA GLY A 135 3.78 -6.05 22.40
C GLY A 135 3.40 -5.46 21.04
N ILE A 136 2.48 -4.49 21.01
CA ILE A 136 2.05 -3.86 19.75
C ILE A 136 3.24 -3.29 18.96
N TRP A 137 4.21 -2.71 19.64
CA TRP A 137 5.39 -2.15 18.99
C TRP A 137 6.29 -3.21 18.38
N THR A 138 6.39 -4.39 18.98
CA THR A 138 7.08 -5.53 18.38
C THR A 138 6.43 -5.93 17.06
N VAL A 139 5.10 -6.00 17.03
CA VAL A 139 4.36 -6.35 15.83
C VAL A 139 4.52 -5.28 14.75
N LEU A 140 4.33 -4.00 15.10
CA LEU A 140 4.44 -2.88 14.17
C LEU A 140 5.86 -2.71 13.62
N ASP A 141 6.89 -2.85 14.44
CA ASP A 141 8.28 -2.75 13.99
C ASP A 141 8.65 -3.88 13.01
N ASN A 142 8.19 -5.11 13.25
CA ASN A 142 8.41 -6.23 12.34
C ASN A 142 7.71 -6.04 10.99
N ILE A 143 6.45 -5.58 11.00
CA ILE A 143 5.73 -5.26 9.78
C ILE A 143 6.41 -4.13 9.03
N ALA A 144 6.84 -3.06 9.73
CA ALA A 144 7.51 -1.92 9.13
C ALA A 144 8.80 -2.30 8.40
N ILE A 145 9.62 -3.21 8.96
CA ILE A 145 10.86 -3.69 8.32
C ILE A 145 10.55 -4.37 6.97
N ALA A 146 9.42 -5.06 6.86
CA ALA A 146 9.02 -5.74 5.63
C ALA A 146 8.22 -4.84 4.66
N THR A 147 7.66 -3.71 5.12
CA THR A 147 6.73 -2.86 4.35
C THR A 147 7.34 -2.38 3.03
N GLY A 148 8.62 -1.98 3.03
CA GLY A 148 9.28 -1.48 1.82
C GLY A 148 9.28 -2.49 0.68
N SER A 149 9.43 -3.80 0.96
CA SER A 149 9.38 -4.84 -0.07
C SER A 149 8.01 -4.94 -0.71
N MET A 150 6.94 -5.02 0.09
CA MET A 150 5.55 -5.08 -0.40
C MET A 150 5.20 -3.82 -1.20
N ALA A 151 5.52 -2.64 -0.66
CA ALA A 151 5.23 -1.37 -1.31
C ALA A 151 5.95 -1.24 -2.68
N CYS A 152 7.19 -1.70 -2.79
CA CYS A 152 7.93 -1.73 -4.05
C CYS A 152 7.18 -2.55 -5.12
N PHE A 153 6.78 -3.78 -4.81
CA PHE A 153 6.06 -4.64 -5.75
C PHE A 153 4.69 -4.09 -6.13
N ILE A 154 3.97 -3.45 -5.21
CA ILE A 154 2.71 -2.76 -5.52
C ILE A 154 2.95 -1.66 -6.57
N ARG A 155 4.01 -0.86 -6.43
CA ARG A 155 4.33 0.21 -7.39
C ARG A 155 4.77 -0.34 -8.74
N LEU A 156 5.52 -1.44 -8.78
CA LEU A 156 5.80 -2.15 -10.02
C LEU A 156 4.51 -2.67 -10.69
N GLY A 157 3.56 -3.16 -9.91
CA GLY A 157 2.25 -3.54 -10.42
C GLY A 157 1.47 -2.36 -11.02
N ASN A 158 1.48 -1.19 -10.37
CA ASN A 158 0.89 0.03 -10.92
C ASN A 158 1.56 0.45 -12.25
N LEU A 159 2.89 0.32 -12.35
CA LEU A 159 3.62 0.57 -13.58
C LEU A 159 3.13 -0.35 -14.72
N MET A 160 2.97 -1.65 -14.44
CA MET A 160 2.45 -2.62 -15.41
C MET A 160 1.02 -2.32 -15.88
N ASN A 161 0.22 -1.71 -15.01
CA ASN A 161 -1.14 -1.29 -15.35
C ASN A 161 -1.21 0.11 -15.99
N SER A 162 -0.11 0.86 -16.06
CA SER A 162 -0.09 2.27 -16.47
C SER A 162 -1.00 3.15 -15.60
N GLU A 163 -1.01 2.90 -14.29
CA GLU A 163 -1.79 3.63 -13.29
C GLU A 163 -0.90 4.57 -12.47
N ILE A 164 -1.49 5.65 -11.93
CA ILE A 164 -0.81 6.60 -11.04
C ILE A 164 0.44 7.20 -11.73
N ILE A 165 0.28 7.58 -12.99
CA ILE A 165 1.33 8.23 -13.79
C ILE A 165 1.54 9.67 -13.32
N GLY A 166 2.70 10.22 -13.67
CA GLY A 166 3.04 11.60 -13.33
C GLY A 166 2.62 12.60 -14.39
N LYS A 167 2.88 13.88 -14.11
CA LYS A 167 2.69 15.02 -15.02
C LYS A 167 3.49 14.84 -16.30
N VAL A 168 3.05 15.50 -17.37
CA VAL A 168 3.82 15.64 -18.61
C VAL A 168 5.15 16.33 -18.30
N THR A 169 6.24 15.83 -18.90
CA THR A 169 7.60 16.30 -18.64
C THR A 169 8.48 16.16 -19.88
N ASP A 170 9.48 16.99 -19.97
CA ASP A 170 10.55 16.96 -20.99
C ASP A 170 11.84 16.29 -20.50
N MET A 171 11.81 15.68 -19.33
CA MET A 171 12.97 15.00 -18.74
C MET A 171 13.45 13.86 -19.65
N PRO A 172 14.78 13.64 -19.77
CA PRO A 172 15.34 12.64 -20.68
C PRO A 172 14.97 11.20 -20.37
N TRP A 173 14.41 10.93 -19.19
CA TRP A 173 13.94 9.62 -18.76
C TRP A 173 12.41 9.54 -18.68
N ALA A 174 11.68 10.40 -19.36
CA ALA A 174 10.22 10.36 -19.43
C ALA A 174 9.72 9.08 -20.09
N PHE A 175 8.59 8.58 -19.64
CA PHE A 175 7.91 7.42 -20.18
C PHE A 175 6.66 7.85 -20.96
N ILE A 176 6.39 7.18 -22.08
CA ILE A 176 5.14 7.30 -22.82
C ILE A 176 4.28 6.08 -22.46
N PHE A 177 3.17 6.32 -21.79
CA PHE A 177 2.20 5.30 -21.41
C PHE A 177 1.11 5.22 -22.48
N GLU A 178 1.36 4.50 -23.55
CA GLU A 178 0.49 4.44 -24.74
C GLU A 178 -0.97 4.05 -24.47
N ARG A 179 -1.21 3.35 -23.36
CA ARG A 179 -2.57 3.02 -22.92
C ARG A 179 -3.33 4.21 -22.33
N VAL A 180 -2.63 5.30 -22.01
CA VAL A 180 -3.21 6.52 -21.45
C VAL A 180 -3.19 7.62 -22.50
N ASP A 181 -2.00 7.99 -22.96
CA ASP A 181 -1.79 8.97 -24.03
C ASP A 181 -0.38 8.84 -24.63
N MET A 182 -0.09 9.66 -25.64
CA MET A 182 1.22 9.70 -26.31
C MET A 182 2.15 10.79 -25.76
N MET A 183 1.83 11.33 -24.57
CA MET A 183 2.64 12.37 -23.95
C MET A 183 3.75 11.79 -23.08
N PRO A 184 4.98 12.35 -23.11
CA PRO A 184 6.04 11.95 -22.21
C PRO A 184 5.69 12.40 -20.78
N ARG A 185 5.75 11.47 -19.83
CA ARG A 185 5.32 11.68 -18.45
C ARG A 185 6.34 11.17 -17.45
N HIS A 186 6.33 11.75 -16.25
CA HIS A 186 7.09 11.20 -15.13
C HIS A 186 6.60 9.78 -14.79
N PRO A 187 7.48 8.75 -14.76
CA PRO A 187 7.13 7.42 -14.26
C PRO A 187 7.07 7.40 -12.72
N GLY A 188 6.07 8.08 -12.15
CA GLY A 188 5.93 8.26 -10.70
C GLY A 188 5.94 6.93 -9.93
N GLN A 189 5.32 5.90 -10.49
CA GLN A 189 5.30 4.55 -9.92
C GLN A 189 6.72 3.97 -9.80
N LEU A 190 7.57 4.18 -10.80
CA LEU A 190 8.95 3.70 -10.79
C LEU A 190 9.80 4.44 -9.75
N TYR A 191 9.60 5.75 -9.60
CA TYR A 191 10.27 6.53 -8.55
C TYR A 191 9.90 6.02 -7.16
N GLU A 192 8.61 5.78 -6.93
CA GLU A 192 8.13 5.21 -5.67
C GLU A 192 8.63 3.77 -5.46
N ALA A 193 8.67 2.94 -6.50
CA ALA A 193 9.21 1.58 -6.40
C ALA A 193 10.68 1.57 -5.99
N ILE A 194 11.50 2.42 -6.60
CA ILE A 194 12.93 2.57 -6.25
C ILE A 194 13.08 3.06 -4.81
N ALA A 195 12.32 4.09 -4.40
CA ALA A 195 12.38 4.61 -3.04
C ALA A 195 12.00 3.54 -2.01
N TYR A 196 10.97 2.74 -2.29
CA TYR A 196 10.55 1.67 -1.37
C TYR A 196 11.52 0.48 -1.37
N ALA A 197 12.18 0.19 -2.48
CA ALA A 197 13.28 -0.77 -2.49
C ALA A 197 14.45 -0.29 -1.63
N ILE A 198 14.83 0.99 -1.75
CA ILE A 198 15.86 1.60 -0.89
C ILE A 198 15.45 1.53 0.58
N LEU A 199 14.19 1.88 0.90
CA LEU A 199 13.66 1.75 2.26
C LEU A 199 13.81 0.32 2.78
N PHE A 200 13.44 -0.68 1.98
CA PHE A 200 13.55 -2.10 2.37
C PHE A 200 15.00 -2.48 2.71
N PHE A 201 15.94 -2.19 1.82
CA PHE A 201 17.36 -2.53 2.07
C PHE A 201 17.94 -1.77 3.26
N LEU A 202 17.57 -0.50 3.42
CA LEU A 202 17.97 0.33 4.56
C LEU A 202 17.41 -0.22 5.88
N MET A 203 16.13 -0.55 5.93
CA MET A 203 15.48 -1.14 7.11
C MET A 203 16.10 -2.49 7.49
N TRP A 204 16.35 -3.33 6.48
CA TRP A 204 17.00 -4.61 6.68
C TRP A 204 18.42 -4.47 7.21
N TRP A 205 19.20 -3.55 6.65
CA TRP A 205 20.54 -3.24 7.13
C TRP A 205 20.52 -2.67 8.56
N LEU A 206 19.63 -1.74 8.85
CA LEU A 206 19.45 -1.16 10.19
C LEU A 206 19.05 -2.24 11.22
N HIS A 207 18.13 -3.14 10.84
CA HIS A 207 17.74 -4.25 11.69
C HIS A 207 18.93 -5.12 12.10
N LYS A 208 19.84 -5.43 11.17
CA LYS A 208 21.07 -6.18 11.49
C LYS A 208 22.04 -5.43 12.40
N ARG A 209 22.01 -4.10 12.34
CA ARG A 209 22.88 -3.23 13.15
C ARG A 209 22.30 -2.86 14.51
N LYS A 210 20.98 -2.75 14.59
CA LYS A 210 20.27 -2.25 15.77
C LYS A 210 19.05 -3.11 16.13
N PRO A 211 19.22 -4.43 16.32
CA PRO A 211 18.11 -5.33 16.61
C PRO A 211 17.38 -4.96 17.92
N GLU A 212 18.08 -4.32 18.86
CA GLU A 212 17.52 -3.87 20.13
C GLU A 212 16.45 -2.78 19.99
N LYS A 213 16.31 -2.19 18.82
CA LYS A 213 15.26 -1.21 18.53
C LYS A 213 13.90 -1.84 18.24
N ILE A 214 13.83 -3.14 17.99
CA ILE A 214 12.55 -3.83 17.82
C ILE A 214 11.77 -3.81 19.13
N GLY A 215 10.48 -3.51 19.04
CA GLY A 215 9.58 -3.37 20.18
C GLY A 215 9.57 -1.99 20.81
N THR A 216 10.35 -1.05 20.29
CA THR A 216 10.36 0.34 20.76
C THR A 216 9.43 1.25 19.95
N GLY A 217 9.01 0.85 18.76
CA GLY A 217 8.28 1.66 17.78
C GLY A 217 9.21 2.46 16.86
N TRP A 218 10.53 2.26 16.97
CA TRP A 218 11.51 3.03 16.21
C TRP A 218 11.46 2.69 14.71
N TYR A 219 11.37 1.38 14.36
CA TYR A 219 11.29 0.95 12.96
C TYR A 219 9.97 1.37 12.33
N PHE A 220 8.88 1.28 13.06
CA PHE A 220 7.59 1.79 12.62
C PHE A 220 7.65 3.29 12.36
N GLY A 221 8.20 4.05 13.30
CA GLY A 221 8.38 5.50 13.17
C GLY A 221 9.27 5.88 11.98
N PHE A 222 10.40 5.19 11.80
CA PHE A 222 11.30 5.42 10.68
C PHE A 222 10.62 5.12 9.33
N CYS A 223 9.89 4.01 9.24
CA CYS A 223 9.14 3.63 8.05
C CYS A 223 8.11 4.69 7.67
N LEU A 224 7.29 5.15 8.62
CA LEU A 224 6.32 6.22 8.39
C LEU A 224 7.01 7.51 7.93
N THR A 225 8.02 7.95 8.66
CA THR A 225 8.76 9.18 8.33
C THR A 225 9.31 9.11 6.91
N TYR A 226 9.96 8.00 6.53
CA TYR A 226 10.53 7.83 5.21
C TYR A 226 9.46 7.87 4.11
N ILE A 227 8.43 7.02 4.23
CA ILE A 227 7.37 6.88 3.21
C ILE A 227 6.66 8.21 3.00
N PHE A 228 6.22 8.87 4.08
CA PHE A 228 5.45 10.10 3.96
C PHE A 228 6.29 11.31 3.59
N THR A 229 7.57 11.34 3.97
CA THR A 229 8.51 12.36 3.46
C THR A 229 8.73 12.19 1.95
N PHE A 230 8.98 10.96 1.48
CA PHE A 230 9.10 10.71 0.05
C PHE A 230 7.80 11.04 -0.68
N ARG A 231 6.64 10.64 -0.13
CA ARG A 231 5.31 10.96 -0.68
C ARG A 231 5.11 12.47 -0.80
N PHE A 232 5.51 13.23 0.20
CA PHE A 232 5.40 14.70 0.16
C PHE A 232 6.13 15.30 -1.05
N PHE A 233 7.33 14.82 -1.35
CA PHE A 233 8.11 15.32 -2.48
C PHE A 233 7.68 14.77 -3.83
N ILE A 234 7.31 13.50 -3.94
CA ILE A 234 6.90 12.90 -5.20
C ILE A 234 5.59 13.50 -5.72
N GLU A 235 4.75 14.04 -4.86
CA GLU A 235 3.48 14.66 -5.22
C GLU A 235 3.67 15.81 -6.21
N TYR A 236 4.79 16.54 -6.17
CA TYR A 236 5.13 17.56 -7.17
C TYR A 236 5.20 17.02 -8.60
N THR A 237 5.48 15.75 -8.80
CA THR A 237 5.54 15.09 -10.11
C THR A 237 4.23 14.46 -10.56
N LYS A 238 3.19 14.45 -9.71
CA LYS A 238 1.88 13.87 -10.00
C LYS A 238 0.90 14.92 -10.50
N GLU A 239 -0.06 14.50 -11.32
CA GLU A 239 -1.17 15.35 -11.70
C GLU A 239 -2.11 15.58 -10.52
N ILE A 240 -2.73 16.76 -10.50
CA ILE A 240 -3.80 17.11 -9.55
C ILE A 240 -4.95 16.15 -9.80
N GLN A 241 -5.37 15.43 -8.76
CA GLN A 241 -6.43 14.42 -8.89
C GLN A 241 -7.83 15.03 -8.78
N GLU A 242 -7.98 16.09 -7.98
CA GLU A 242 -9.26 16.72 -7.70
C GLU A 242 -9.20 18.23 -8.00
N ALA A 243 -10.20 18.75 -8.68
CA ALA A 243 -10.24 20.14 -9.13
C ALA A 243 -10.06 21.18 -8.01
N PHE A 244 -10.51 20.88 -6.79
CA PHE A 244 -10.39 21.78 -5.64
C PHE A 244 -8.95 21.91 -5.15
N GLU A 245 -8.07 20.94 -5.42
CA GLU A 245 -6.66 20.96 -5.03
C GLU A 245 -5.90 22.12 -5.69
N ALA A 246 -6.33 22.55 -6.88
CA ALA A 246 -5.73 23.68 -7.59
C ALA A 246 -5.80 25.02 -6.80
N SER A 247 -6.70 25.14 -5.83
CA SER A 247 -6.85 26.31 -4.96
C SER A 247 -6.03 26.22 -3.66
N LEU A 248 -5.42 25.07 -3.38
CA LEU A 248 -4.67 24.85 -2.14
C LEU A 248 -3.18 25.19 -2.33
N PRO A 249 -2.50 25.66 -1.27
CA PRO A 249 -1.05 25.93 -1.30
C PRO A 249 -0.22 24.63 -1.39
N LEU A 250 -0.78 23.50 -1.01
CA LEU A 250 -0.20 22.16 -1.06
C LEU A 250 -1.27 21.17 -1.51
N ASP A 251 -0.88 20.17 -2.29
CA ASP A 251 -1.76 19.09 -2.73
C ASP A 251 -2.20 18.23 -1.53
N MET A 252 -3.38 17.59 -1.62
CA MET A 252 -3.92 16.76 -0.53
C MET A 252 -2.96 15.67 -0.08
N GLY A 253 -2.20 15.08 -1.01
CA GLY A 253 -1.17 14.10 -0.69
C GLY A 253 -0.05 14.67 0.20
N GLN A 254 0.30 15.94 0.02
CA GLN A 254 1.29 16.66 0.84
C GLN A 254 0.72 17.00 2.22
N ILE A 255 -0.49 17.57 2.26
CA ILE A 255 -1.16 17.92 3.52
C ILE A 255 -1.33 16.69 4.41
N LEU A 256 -1.81 15.59 3.84
CA LEU A 256 -2.00 14.33 4.56
C LEU A 256 -0.67 13.67 4.97
N SER A 257 0.44 13.97 4.31
CA SER A 257 1.73 13.41 4.67
C SER A 257 2.31 14.02 5.95
N ILE A 258 2.07 15.30 6.21
CA ILE A 258 2.64 16.03 7.37
C ILE A 258 2.32 15.35 8.71
N PRO A 259 1.05 15.06 9.08
CA PRO A 259 0.75 14.43 10.35
C PRO A 259 1.40 13.04 10.50
N PHE A 260 1.54 12.27 9.43
CA PHE A 260 2.21 10.97 9.49
C PHE A 260 3.72 11.08 9.63
N ILE A 261 4.36 12.11 9.06
CA ILE A 261 5.77 12.41 9.28
C ILE A 261 5.98 12.75 10.77
N LEU A 262 5.16 13.65 11.33
CA LEU A 262 5.25 14.04 12.75
C LEU A 262 5.02 12.85 13.68
N LEU A 263 4.03 12.01 13.39
CA LEU A 263 3.76 10.78 14.14
C LEU A 263 4.96 9.82 14.07
N GLY A 264 5.53 9.63 12.88
CA GLY A 264 6.70 8.77 12.68
C GLY A 264 7.90 9.25 13.50
N VAL A 265 8.20 10.55 13.44
CA VAL A 265 9.26 11.17 14.24
C VAL A 265 8.98 10.98 15.73
N ALA A 266 7.77 11.25 16.21
CA ALA A 266 7.40 11.05 17.61
C ALA A 266 7.60 9.59 18.08
N CYS A 267 7.25 8.60 17.23
CA CYS A 267 7.50 7.19 17.52
C CYS A 267 9.00 6.87 17.67
N MET A 268 9.87 7.48 16.87
CA MET A 268 11.32 7.25 16.93
C MET A 268 11.95 7.78 18.23
N PHE A 269 11.41 8.87 18.77
CA PHE A 269 11.89 9.48 20.03
C PHE A 269 11.18 8.94 21.27
N ARG A 270 10.22 8.06 21.10
CA ARG A 270 9.51 7.43 22.21
C ARG A 270 10.51 6.67 23.10
N LYS A 271 10.50 6.97 24.42
CA LYS A 271 11.23 6.16 25.39
C LYS A 271 10.60 4.77 25.45
N GLY A 272 11.25 3.78 24.85
CA GLY A 272 10.78 2.40 24.88
C GLY A 272 10.69 1.91 26.33
N GLN A 273 9.53 1.45 26.76
CA GLN A 273 9.48 0.62 27.97
C GLN A 273 10.17 -0.69 27.64
N ARG A 274 11.39 -0.87 28.13
CA ARG A 274 12.04 -2.19 28.15
C ARG A 274 11.21 -3.07 29.10
N ARG A 275 10.45 -3.99 28.52
CA ARG A 275 9.90 -5.15 29.25
C ARG A 275 10.75 -6.37 28.96
#